data_67c8c89711a47576ff65521c89a19ce9
#
_entry.id   67c8c89711a47576ff65521c89a19ce9
#
_cell.length_a   1.000
_cell.length_b   1.000
_cell.length_c   1.000
_cell.angle_alpha   90.00
_cell.angle_beta   90.00
_cell.angle_gamma   90.00
#
_symmetry.space_group_name_H-M   'P 1'
#
loop_
_entity.id
_entity.type
_entity.pdbx_description
1 polymer ?
#
loop_
_entity_poly.entity_id
_entity_poly.type
_entity_poly.pdbx_seq_one_letter_code
_entity_poly.pdbx_strand_id
1 'polypeptide(L)'
;MTISKIRTITFNNEEVYIRTHLKAVDGLDLATFERAGLMTAEDKAKLDHLSELTEASETQNGLMSKEDKKHLDLLVNNPITAATSTDNGLMTAEDKQKLDSLNINHDLEVNNMILLNNLNLWPDANQKINLPKPLSECKTGIVLVWRLDKKDDLYHYQHIPKYHIRHASSKIKEMIATETGNCYKSIIITDTSLVGVMDNSSRTTGSYLIRLHEILEY
;
A
#
# COMPACT_ATOMS: atom_id res chain seq x y z
N MET A 1 63.67 -7.82 38.49
CA MET A 1 62.39 -8.29 38.97
C MET A 1 62.59 -9.26 40.12
N THR A 2 62.36 -8.84 41.36
CA THR A 2 62.60 -9.66 42.54
C THR A 2 61.43 -10.59 42.75
N ILE A 3 61.59 -11.88 42.53
CA ILE A 3 60.54 -12.85 42.76
C ILE A 3 60.37 -13.02 44.28
N SER A 4 59.30 -12.48 44.80
CA SER A 4 58.86 -12.68 46.20
C SER A 4 58.42 -14.13 46.35
N LYS A 5 59.21 -14.90 47.19
CA LYS A 5 58.76 -16.27 47.51
C LYS A 5 57.53 -16.21 48.39
N ILE A 6 56.47 -16.84 47.94
CA ILE A 6 55.24 -17.07 48.75
C ILE A 6 55.73 -18.01 49.91
N ARG A 7 55.52 -17.55 51.15
CA ARG A 7 55.75 -18.35 52.37
C ARG A 7 54.40 -18.69 52.98
N THR A 8 54.18 -19.97 53.11
CA THR A 8 53.01 -20.46 53.84
C THR A 8 53.33 -20.42 55.34
N ILE A 9 52.42 -19.93 56.16
CA ILE A 9 52.51 -19.96 57.63
C ILE A 9 51.85 -21.24 58.07
N THR A 10 52.55 -22.09 58.82
CA THR A 10 52.01 -23.32 59.40
C THR A 10 52.04 -23.24 60.92
N PHE A 11 50.99 -23.72 61.55
CA PHE A 11 50.88 -23.93 62.99
C PHE A 11 50.49 -25.40 63.23
N ASN A 12 51.30 -26.13 64.01
CA ASN A 12 51.12 -27.56 64.24
C ASN A 12 51.08 -28.42 62.94
N ASN A 13 51.85 -28.09 61.92
CA ASN A 13 51.91 -28.69 60.61
C ASN A 13 50.65 -28.49 59.74
N GLU A 14 49.74 -27.62 60.14
CA GLU A 14 48.60 -27.22 59.33
C GLU A 14 48.79 -25.82 58.78
N GLU A 15 48.30 -25.58 57.52
CA GLU A 15 48.35 -24.24 56.91
C GLU A 15 47.41 -23.33 57.66
N VAL A 16 47.89 -22.19 58.12
CA VAL A 16 47.12 -21.20 58.85
C VAL A 16 46.94 -19.95 57.97
N TYR A 17 45.70 -19.62 57.70
CA TYR A 17 45.34 -18.37 57.05
C TYR A 17 45.11 -17.28 58.06
N ILE A 18 45.93 -16.23 58.03
CA ILE A 18 45.78 -15.09 58.94
C ILE A 18 44.62 -14.23 58.44
N ARG A 19 43.60 -14.03 59.28
CA ARG A 19 42.61 -12.98 59.03
C ARG A 19 43.30 -11.64 59.27
N THR A 20 43.49 -10.89 58.17
CA THR A 20 44.01 -9.53 58.27
C THR A 20 42.98 -8.51 57.91
N HIS A 21 43.09 -7.32 58.48
CA HIS A 21 42.25 -6.19 58.14
C HIS A 21 42.66 -5.68 56.75
N LEU A 22 41.71 -5.28 55.94
CA LEU A 22 41.93 -4.77 54.58
C LEU A 22 43.05 -3.73 54.51
N LYS A 23 43.19 -2.88 55.52
CA LYS A 23 44.24 -1.87 55.65
C LYS A 23 45.66 -2.42 55.89
N ALA A 24 45.80 -3.69 56.21
CA ALA A 24 47.08 -4.32 56.48
C ALA A 24 47.64 -5.03 55.26
N VAL A 25 46.99 -5.00 54.15
CA VAL A 25 47.41 -5.58 52.85
C VAL A 25 47.68 -4.47 51.86
N ASP A 26 48.93 -4.25 51.53
CA ASP A 26 49.32 -3.25 50.54
C ASP A 26 48.62 -3.54 49.19
N GLY A 27 48.04 -2.50 48.61
CA GLY A 27 47.37 -2.57 47.30
C GLY A 27 45.91 -2.96 47.35
N LEU A 28 45.33 -3.25 48.53
CA LEU A 28 43.88 -3.50 48.69
C LEU A 28 43.08 -2.28 49.11
N ASP A 29 43.66 -1.09 49.10
CA ASP A 29 42.96 0.15 49.36
C ASP A 29 41.93 0.44 48.22
N LEU A 30 40.94 1.24 48.53
CA LEU A 30 40.03 1.76 47.50
C LEU A 30 40.80 2.67 46.50
N ALA A 31 40.58 2.52 45.27
CA ALA A 31 41.14 3.41 44.24
C ALA A 31 40.57 4.84 44.41
N THR A 32 41.44 5.82 44.19
CA THR A 32 41.07 7.23 44.10
C THR A 32 41.51 7.77 42.73
N PHE A 33 41.20 9.04 42.43
CA PHE A 33 41.65 9.69 41.19
C PHE A 33 43.19 9.75 41.07
N GLU A 34 43.91 9.71 42.18
CA GLU A 34 45.38 9.89 42.21
C GLU A 34 46.14 8.60 42.51
N ARG A 35 45.46 7.59 43.07
CA ARG A 35 46.12 6.37 43.56
C ARG A 35 45.35 5.12 43.14
N ALA A 36 46.08 4.16 42.57
CA ALA A 36 45.57 2.84 42.32
C ALA A 36 45.27 2.10 43.63
N GLY A 37 44.22 1.31 43.67
CA GLY A 37 43.85 0.43 44.76
C GLY A 37 43.33 -0.90 44.19
N LEU A 38 42.11 -1.31 44.52
CA LEU A 38 41.47 -2.50 43.98
C LEU A 38 41.21 -2.39 42.46
N MET A 39 41.29 -1.20 41.91
CA MET A 39 41.29 -0.90 40.47
C MET A 39 42.36 0.17 40.19
N THR A 40 42.66 0.41 38.91
CA THR A 40 43.58 1.50 38.55
C THR A 40 42.96 2.87 38.82
N ALA A 41 43.81 3.89 39.03
CA ALA A 41 43.29 5.26 39.17
C ALA A 41 42.53 5.73 37.96
N GLU A 42 42.95 5.31 36.73
CA GLU A 42 42.28 5.63 35.47
C GLU A 42 40.90 4.98 35.40
N ASP A 43 40.75 3.71 35.81
CA ASP A 43 39.47 3.01 35.80
C ASP A 43 38.53 3.58 36.84
N LYS A 44 39.05 4.01 38.00
CA LYS A 44 38.24 4.75 39.01
C LYS A 44 37.75 6.06 38.46
N ALA A 45 38.59 6.83 37.77
CA ALA A 45 38.22 8.08 37.16
C ALA A 45 37.12 7.87 36.10
N LYS A 46 37.24 6.87 35.23
CA LYS A 46 36.20 6.51 34.25
C LYS A 46 34.88 6.14 34.94
N LEU A 47 34.92 5.36 36.01
CA LEU A 47 33.72 4.96 36.75
C LEU A 47 33.02 6.14 37.42
N ASP A 48 33.79 7.05 37.99
CA ASP A 48 33.24 8.27 38.60
C ASP A 48 32.63 9.18 37.54
N HIS A 49 33.24 9.32 36.38
CA HIS A 49 32.64 10.05 35.23
C HIS A 49 31.33 9.44 34.76
N LEU A 50 31.17 8.11 34.83
CA LEU A 50 29.87 7.48 34.48
C LEU A 50 28.75 7.89 35.44
N SER A 51 29.07 8.13 36.72
CA SER A 51 28.10 8.60 37.72
C SER A 51 27.69 10.05 37.53
N GLU A 52 28.48 10.84 36.79
CA GLU A 52 28.20 12.25 36.47
C GLU A 52 27.36 12.41 35.19
N LEU A 53 27.12 11.31 34.45
CA LEU A 53 26.31 11.35 33.23
C LEU A 53 24.86 11.67 33.60
N THR A 54 24.45 12.87 33.31
CA THR A 54 23.07 13.37 33.46
C THR A 54 22.27 13.14 32.19
N GLU A 55 20.98 13.38 32.26
CA GLU A 55 20.15 13.45 31.07
C GLU A 55 20.64 14.58 30.16
N ALA A 56 20.60 14.37 28.85
CA ALA A 56 20.93 15.41 27.88
C ALA A 56 19.86 16.53 27.93
N SER A 57 20.31 17.77 27.78
CA SER A 57 19.43 18.92 27.61
C SER A 57 19.70 19.60 26.26
N GLU A 58 18.93 20.60 25.90
CA GLU A 58 19.18 21.38 24.66
C GLU A 58 20.51 22.13 24.66
N THR A 59 21.13 22.30 25.82
CA THR A 59 22.36 23.10 25.99
C THR A 59 23.56 22.26 26.41
N GLN A 60 23.35 21.07 26.98
CA GLN A 60 24.42 20.23 27.53
C GLN A 60 24.30 18.78 27.02
N ASN A 61 25.46 18.19 26.72
CA ASN A 61 25.55 16.77 26.47
C ASN A 61 25.33 15.99 27.77
N GLY A 62 24.67 14.85 27.68
CA GLY A 62 24.49 13.90 28.75
C GLY A 62 24.63 12.49 28.21
N LEU A 63 23.67 11.60 28.50
CA LEU A 63 23.62 10.23 27.94
C LEU A 63 23.48 10.22 26.42
N MET A 64 23.08 11.31 25.79
CA MET A 64 23.12 11.57 24.35
C MET A 64 23.67 12.95 24.08
N SER A 65 23.97 13.27 22.82
CA SER A 65 24.40 14.62 22.47
C SER A 65 23.22 15.62 22.61
N LYS A 66 23.55 16.88 22.87
CA LYS A 66 22.55 17.95 22.91
C LYS A 66 21.86 18.17 21.54
N GLU A 67 22.57 17.87 20.45
CA GLU A 67 22.08 17.91 19.09
C GLU A 67 21.01 16.84 18.88
N ASP A 68 21.28 15.59 19.28
CA ASP A 68 20.32 14.50 19.20
C ASP A 68 19.09 14.74 20.10
N LYS A 69 19.32 15.32 21.29
CA LYS A 69 18.23 15.73 22.18
C LYS A 69 17.31 16.74 21.53
N LYS A 70 17.86 17.77 20.86
CA LYS A 70 17.08 18.74 20.10
C LYS A 70 16.26 18.11 18.98
N HIS A 71 16.88 17.18 18.22
CA HIS A 71 16.18 16.47 17.17
C HIS A 71 15.02 15.62 17.73
N LEU A 72 15.27 14.95 18.86
CA LEU A 72 14.24 14.17 19.53
C LEU A 72 13.08 15.04 20.02
N ASP A 73 13.39 16.18 20.64
CA ASP A 73 12.38 17.11 21.14
C ASP A 73 11.56 17.73 20.00
N LEU A 74 12.20 18.02 18.85
CA LEU A 74 11.47 18.46 17.65
C LEU A 74 10.48 17.41 17.15
N LEU A 75 10.86 16.12 17.17
CA LEU A 75 9.97 15.03 16.77
C LEU A 75 8.81 14.84 17.76
N VAL A 76 9.07 15.04 19.04
CA VAL A 76 8.02 14.93 20.09
C VAL A 76 7.05 16.11 20.04
N ASN A 77 7.59 17.34 19.84
CA ASN A 77 6.79 18.56 19.83
C ASN A 77 6.07 18.80 18.49
N ASN A 78 6.63 18.28 17.39
CA ASN A 78 6.02 18.25 16.07
C ASN A 78 5.83 16.81 15.61
N PRO A 79 4.88 16.07 16.18
CA PRO A 79 4.65 14.70 15.75
C PRO A 79 4.32 14.70 14.27
N ILE A 80 4.93 13.74 13.55
CA ILE A 80 4.60 13.54 12.13
C ILE A 80 3.13 13.13 12.05
N THR A 81 2.29 14.09 11.70
CA THR A 81 0.85 13.91 11.57
C THR A 81 0.49 13.41 10.17
N ALA A 82 -0.71 12.90 10.00
CA ALA A 82 -1.25 12.66 8.67
C ALA A 82 -1.42 14.01 7.95
N ALA A 83 -1.11 14.06 6.65
CA ALA A 83 -1.34 15.24 5.84
C ALA A 83 -2.85 15.55 5.74
N THR A 84 -3.19 16.83 5.73
CA THR A 84 -4.54 17.31 5.41
C THR A 84 -4.54 17.95 4.03
N SER A 85 -5.68 18.42 3.55
CA SER A 85 -5.76 19.15 2.29
C SER A 85 -5.07 20.54 2.34
N THR A 86 -4.69 21.02 3.53
CA THR A 86 -4.08 22.33 3.75
C THR A 86 -2.70 22.26 4.37
N ASP A 87 -2.41 21.20 5.13
CA ASP A 87 -1.19 21.09 5.91
C ASP A 87 -0.36 19.86 5.52
N ASN A 88 0.95 20.06 5.43
CA ASN A 88 1.90 18.98 5.21
C ASN A 88 1.97 18.05 6.44
N GLY A 89 2.15 16.78 6.17
CA GLY A 89 2.35 15.75 7.18
C GLY A 89 3.27 14.66 6.62
N LEU A 90 2.87 13.39 6.68
CA LEU A 90 3.60 12.27 6.05
C LEU A 90 3.74 12.41 4.53
N MET A 91 2.94 13.27 3.91
CA MET A 91 3.04 13.68 2.51
C MET A 91 2.75 15.18 2.41
N THR A 92 2.96 15.77 1.24
CA THR A 92 2.60 17.18 1.03
C THR A 92 1.08 17.37 0.98
N ALA A 93 0.60 18.57 1.29
CA ALA A 93 -0.83 18.91 1.17
C ALA A 93 -1.32 18.73 -0.29
N GLU A 94 -0.48 19.08 -1.28
CA GLU A 94 -0.80 18.90 -2.69
C GLU A 94 -0.94 17.41 -3.07
N ASP A 95 -0.05 16.54 -2.57
CA ASP A 95 -0.14 15.11 -2.83
C ASP A 95 -1.36 14.48 -2.13
N LYS A 96 -1.70 14.98 -0.92
CA LYS A 96 -2.95 14.59 -0.25
C LYS A 96 -4.19 14.99 -1.05
N GLN A 97 -4.22 16.21 -1.60
CA GLN A 97 -5.31 16.66 -2.46
C GLN A 97 -5.43 15.80 -3.73
N LYS A 98 -4.29 15.47 -4.37
CA LYS A 98 -4.27 14.55 -5.51
C LYS A 98 -4.81 13.17 -5.12
N LEU A 99 -4.37 12.63 -3.99
CA LEU A 99 -4.84 11.34 -3.49
C LEU A 99 -6.34 11.36 -3.20
N ASP A 100 -6.84 12.42 -2.56
CA ASP A 100 -8.27 12.58 -2.27
C ASP A 100 -9.10 12.72 -3.55
N SER A 101 -8.56 13.39 -4.57
CA SER A 101 -9.20 13.48 -5.89
C SER A 101 -9.23 12.15 -6.62
N LEU A 102 -8.30 11.23 -6.32
CA LEU A 102 -8.31 9.86 -6.82
C LEU A 102 -9.24 8.94 -6.00
N ASN A 103 -9.71 9.38 -4.85
CA ASN A 103 -10.70 8.66 -4.06
C ASN A 103 -12.08 8.81 -4.72
N ILE A 104 -12.21 8.09 -5.79
CA ILE A 104 -13.36 8.01 -6.67
C ILE A 104 -14.49 7.38 -5.86
N ASN A 105 -15.59 8.07 -5.75
CA ASN A 105 -16.86 7.45 -5.38
C ASN A 105 -17.17 6.36 -6.40
N HIS A 106 -16.74 5.14 -6.10
CA HIS A 106 -16.90 3.97 -6.97
C HIS A 106 -18.35 3.81 -7.45
N ASP A 107 -19.31 4.10 -6.58
CA ASP A 107 -20.74 4.04 -6.90
C ASP A 107 -21.20 5.12 -7.92
N LEU A 108 -20.60 6.32 -7.87
CA LEU A 108 -20.88 7.37 -8.84
C LEU A 108 -20.26 7.06 -10.21
N GLU A 109 -19.08 6.46 -10.23
CA GLU A 109 -18.44 6.07 -11.50
C GLU A 109 -19.17 4.94 -12.21
N VAL A 110 -19.59 3.92 -11.48
CA VAL A 110 -20.35 2.80 -12.06
C VAL A 110 -21.65 3.32 -12.69
N ASN A 111 -22.37 4.22 -12.01
CA ASN A 111 -23.60 4.81 -12.57
C ASN A 111 -23.31 5.72 -13.78
N ASN A 112 -22.19 6.43 -13.79
CA ASN A 112 -21.78 7.27 -14.92
C ASN A 112 -21.29 6.46 -16.14
N MET A 113 -20.95 5.20 -15.95
CA MET A 113 -20.58 4.29 -17.04
C MET A 113 -21.79 3.82 -17.84
N ILE A 114 -22.98 3.87 -17.31
CA ILE A 114 -24.21 3.39 -17.98
C ILE A 114 -24.66 4.41 -19.02
N LEU A 115 -24.46 4.11 -20.30
CA LEU A 115 -24.97 4.92 -21.40
C LEU A 115 -26.44 4.61 -21.69
N LEU A 116 -26.81 3.35 -21.75
CA LEU A 116 -28.18 2.88 -21.96
C LEU A 116 -28.42 1.63 -21.12
N ASN A 117 -29.59 1.52 -20.51
CA ASN A 117 -29.99 0.36 -19.71
C ASN A 117 -31.39 -0.14 -20.11
N ASN A 118 -31.73 -1.33 -19.64
CA ASN A 118 -33.07 -1.95 -19.83
C ASN A 118 -33.54 -2.02 -21.29
N LEU A 119 -32.60 -2.14 -22.24
CA LEU A 119 -32.88 -2.10 -23.66
C LEU A 119 -33.77 -3.24 -24.13
N ASN A 120 -33.45 -4.46 -23.68
CA ASN A 120 -34.18 -5.70 -24.03
C ASN A 120 -34.40 -5.88 -25.54
N LEU A 121 -33.38 -5.59 -26.36
CA LEU A 121 -33.45 -5.60 -27.83
C LEU A 121 -32.58 -6.69 -28.44
N TRP A 122 -32.92 -7.12 -29.65
CA TRP A 122 -32.04 -8.07 -30.40
C TRP A 122 -30.98 -7.41 -31.26
N PRO A 123 -30.87 -6.10 -31.31
CA PRO A 123 -30.34 -5.24 -32.38
C PRO A 123 -30.35 -5.95 -33.74
N ASP A 124 -31.53 -6.09 -34.35
CA ASP A 124 -31.66 -6.58 -35.72
C ASP A 124 -31.65 -5.39 -36.73
N ALA A 125 -31.85 -5.68 -38.01
CA ALA A 125 -31.79 -4.68 -39.06
C ALA A 125 -32.84 -3.55 -38.91
N ASN A 126 -33.93 -3.80 -38.15
CA ASN A 126 -35.01 -2.86 -37.90
C ASN A 126 -34.87 -2.11 -36.57
N GLN A 127 -33.96 -2.51 -35.73
CA GLN A 127 -33.76 -1.98 -34.38
C GLN A 127 -32.47 -1.19 -34.30
N LYS A 128 -32.48 0.02 -34.87
CA LYS A 128 -31.35 0.96 -34.72
C LYS A 128 -31.38 1.58 -33.33
N ILE A 129 -30.22 1.55 -32.65
CA ILE A 129 -29.99 2.16 -31.35
C ILE A 129 -29.10 3.38 -31.55
N ASN A 130 -29.54 4.54 -31.11
CA ASN A 130 -28.70 5.74 -31.07
C ASN A 130 -27.92 5.77 -29.76
N LEU A 131 -26.62 6.03 -29.85
CA LEU A 131 -25.78 6.21 -28.68
C LEU A 131 -25.95 7.62 -28.15
N PRO A 132 -26.18 7.80 -26.83
CA PRO A 132 -26.34 9.13 -26.23
C PRO A 132 -25.04 9.93 -26.24
N LYS A 133 -23.90 9.23 -26.33
CA LYS A 133 -22.56 9.78 -26.45
C LYS A 133 -21.87 9.15 -27.65
N PRO A 134 -21.22 9.92 -28.55
CA PRO A 134 -20.47 9.39 -29.65
C PRO A 134 -19.35 8.43 -29.18
N LEU A 135 -19.13 7.33 -29.90
CA LEU A 135 -18.07 6.37 -29.59
C LEU A 135 -16.69 7.03 -29.54
N SER A 136 -16.45 8.02 -30.42
CA SER A 136 -15.22 8.81 -30.46
C SER A 136 -14.98 9.65 -29.20
N GLU A 137 -16.02 10.01 -28.47
CA GLU A 137 -15.95 10.80 -27.22
C GLU A 137 -15.89 9.93 -25.97
N CYS A 138 -16.11 8.62 -26.09
CA CYS A 138 -15.94 7.69 -24.96
C CYS A 138 -14.46 7.66 -24.50
N LYS A 139 -14.22 7.35 -23.23
CA LYS A 139 -12.86 7.25 -22.66
C LYS A 139 -12.01 6.23 -23.45
N THR A 140 -12.45 4.98 -23.47
CA THR A 140 -11.75 3.88 -24.15
C THR A 140 -12.63 3.20 -25.18
N GLY A 141 -13.93 3.13 -24.96
CA GLY A 141 -14.92 2.51 -25.82
C GLY A 141 -16.22 2.25 -25.13
N ILE A 142 -16.99 1.29 -25.64
CA ILE A 142 -18.26 0.84 -25.07
C ILE A 142 -18.25 -0.66 -24.82
N VAL A 143 -19.02 -1.10 -23.85
CA VAL A 143 -19.32 -2.51 -23.61
C VAL A 143 -20.78 -2.76 -23.91
N LEU A 144 -21.04 -3.74 -24.78
CA LEU A 144 -22.39 -4.24 -25.02
C LEU A 144 -22.66 -5.40 -24.07
N VAL A 145 -23.63 -5.23 -23.18
CA VAL A 145 -24.00 -6.24 -22.20
C VAL A 145 -25.17 -7.06 -22.76
N TRP A 146 -24.87 -8.29 -23.14
CA TRP A 146 -25.84 -9.24 -23.64
C TRP A 146 -26.35 -10.10 -22.51
N ARG A 147 -27.65 -10.37 -22.48
CA ARG A 147 -28.30 -11.21 -21.48
C ARG A 147 -29.05 -12.35 -22.17
N LEU A 148 -28.97 -13.55 -21.60
CA LEU A 148 -29.79 -14.66 -22.05
C LEU A 148 -31.25 -14.45 -21.66
N ASP A 149 -32.15 -14.52 -22.63
CA ASP A 149 -33.60 -14.40 -22.38
C ASP A 149 -34.05 -15.56 -21.45
N LYS A 150 -34.82 -15.26 -20.44
CA LYS A 150 -35.34 -16.18 -19.41
C LYS A 150 -34.34 -16.63 -18.34
N LYS A 151 -33.09 -16.14 -18.37
CA LYS A 151 -32.10 -16.40 -17.29
C LYS A 151 -31.39 -15.09 -16.94
N ASP A 152 -31.72 -14.57 -15.78
CA ASP A 152 -31.21 -13.28 -15.32
C ASP A 152 -29.78 -13.32 -14.80
N ASP A 153 -29.17 -14.51 -14.77
CA ASP A 153 -27.84 -14.78 -14.23
C ASP A 153 -26.75 -15.03 -15.30
N LEU A 154 -27.12 -15.02 -16.59
CA LEU A 154 -26.18 -15.24 -17.68
C LEU A 154 -25.97 -13.99 -18.53
N TYR A 155 -24.80 -13.38 -18.39
CA TYR A 155 -24.37 -12.21 -19.12
C TYR A 155 -23.14 -12.47 -19.95
N HIS A 156 -23.05 -11.79 -21.10
CA HIS A 156 -21.85 -11.74 -21.93
C HIS A 156 -21.49 -10.28 -22.22
N TYR A 157 -20.22 -9.93 -22.04
CA TYR A 157 -19.71 -8.57 -22.19
C TYR A 157 -18.85 -8.46 -23.45
N GLN A 158 -19.34 -7.74 -24.45
CA GLN A 158 -18.63 -7.52 -25.69
C GLN A 158 -18.01 -6.11 -25.68
N HIS A 159 -16.69 -6.04 -25.66
CA HIS A 159 -15.95 -4.78 -25.65
C HIS A 159 -15.74 -4.26 -27.07
N ILE A 160 -16.13 -3.03 -27.33
CA ILE A 160 -15.97 -2.32 -28.59
C ILE A 160 -15.06 -1.10 -28.32
N PRO A 161 -13.78 -1.16 -28.71
CA PRO A 161 -12.87 -0.04 -28.51
C PRO A 161 -13.28 1.15 -29.37
N LYS A 162 -13.06 2.37 -28.89
CA LYS A 162 -13.35 3.58 -29.69
C LYS A 162 -12.56 3.64 -30.99
N TYR A 163 -11.44 2.95 -31.05
CA TYR A 163 -10.67 2.78 -32.29
C TYR A 163 -11.53 2.21 -33.44
N HIS A 164 -12.64 1.50 -33.13
CA HIS A 164 -13.54 0.93 -34.13
C HIS A 164 -14.14 1.98 -35.06
N ILE A 165 -14.19 3.25 -34.69
CA ILE A 165 -14.65 4.33 -35.60
C ILE A 165 -13.85 4.39 -36.93
N ARG A 166 -12.60 3.90 -36.96
CA ARG A 166 -11.79 3.77 -38.18
C ARG A 166 -12.34 2.71 -39.11
N HIS A 167 -13.16 1.81 -38.62
CA HIS A 167 -13.83 0.74 -39.32
C HIS A 167 -15.36 0.89 -39.26
N ALA A 168 -15.85 2.12 -39.08
CA ALA A 168 -17.27 2.42 -39.02
C ALA A 168 -17.99 1.80 -40.19
N SER A 169 -19.21 1.28 -39.96
CA SER A 169 -19.99 0.50 -40.93
C SER A 169 -19.48 -0.93 -41.21
N SER A 170 -18.35 -1.34 -40.64
CA SER A 170 -17.95 -2.75 -40.69
C SER A 170 -18.75 -3.59 -39.73
N LYS A 171 -19.00 -4.84 -40.14
CA LYS A 171 -19.75 -5.80 -39.30
C LYS A 171 -18.82 -6.43 -38.28
N ILE A 172 -19.18 -6.33 -37.00
CA ILE A 172 -18.57 -7.07 -35.90
C ILE A 172 -19.42 -8.30 -35.66
N LYS A 173 -18.80 -9.48 -35.56
CA LYS A 173 -19.47 -10.72 -35.23
C LYS A 173 -18.96 -11.24 -33.91
N GLU A 174 -19.89 -11.48 -32.97
CA GLU A 174 -19.62 -12.02 -31.65
C GLU A 174 -20.23 -13.42 -31.52
N MET A 175 -19.48 -14.34 -30.92
CA MET A 175 -19.96 -15.67 -30.57
C MET A 175 -20.30 -15.68 -29.07
N ILE A 176 -21.54 -15.98 -28.75
CA ILE A 176 -22.04 -16.02 -27.38
C ILE A 176 -22.42 -17.46 -27.05
N ALA A 177 -21.79 -18.00 -26.01
CA ALA A 177 -22.12 -19.34 -25.51
C ALA A 177 -23.50 -19.31 -24.82
N THR A 178 -24.28 -20.34 -25.06
CA THR A 178 -25.56 -20.61 -24.40
C THR A 178 -25.51 -22.01 -23.79
N GLU A 179 -26.51 -22.36 -22.99
CA GLU A 179 -26.56 -23.68 -22.39
C GLU A 179 -26.67 -24.85 -23.43
N THR A 180 -27.24 -24.54 -24.59
CA THR A 180 -27.53 -25.55 -25.63
C THR A 180 -26.57 -25.43 -26.83
N GLY A 181 -25.58 -24.55 -26.78
CA GLY A 181 -24.65 -24.34 -27.88
C GLY A 181 -24.22 -22.86 -28.00
N ASN A 182 -23.73 -22.49 -29.17
CA ASN A 182 -23.27 -21.14 -29.44
C ASN A 182 -24.27 -20.43 -30.38
N CYS A 183 -24.52 -19.17 -30.12
CA CYS A 183 -25.18 -18.28 -31.07
C CYS A 183 -24.26 -17.13 -31.49
N TYR A 184 -24.65 -16.44 -32.55
CA TYR A 184 -23.88 -15.32 -33.07
C TYR A 184 -24.71 -14.04 -33.08
N LYS A 185 -24.08 -12.95 -32.67
CA LYS A 185 -24.58 -11.59 -32.85
C LYS A 185 -23.69 -10.86 -33.85
N SER A 186 -24.31 -10.22 -34.81
CA SER A 186 -23.61 -9.40 -35.80
C SER A 186 -24.14 -7.97 -35.72
N ILE A 187 -23.28 -7.02 -35.48
CA ILE A 187 -23.62 -5.61 -35.32
C ILE A 187 -22.75 -4.72 -36.20
N ILE A 188 -23.30 -3.61 -36.60
CA ILE A 188 -22.62 -2.53 -37.31
C ILE A 188 -22.69 -1.31 -36.39
N ILE A 189 -21.55 -0.77 -36.06
CA ILE A 189 -21.44 0.39 -35.15
C ILE A 189 -20.85 1.54 -35.93
N THR A 190 -21.55 2.67 -35.85
CA THR A 190 -21.05 3.98 -36.30
C THR A 190 -20.66 4.80 -35.07
N ASP A 191 -20.19 6.01 -35.27
CA ASP A 191 -19.86 6.90 -34.15
C ASP A 191 -21.05 7.19 -33.23
N THR A 192 -22.26 7.24 -33.79
CA THR A 192 -23.46 7.67 -33.04
C THR A 192 -24.56 6.62 -32.96
N SER A 193 -24.36 5.44 -33.53
CA SER A 193 -25.44 4.44 -33.57
C SER A 193 -24.92 3.00 -33.75
N LEU A 194 -25.80 2.09 -33.36
CA LEU A 194 -25.61 0.64 -33.51
C LEU A 194 -26.86 0.06 -34.20
N VAL A 195 -26.61 -0.83 -35.15
CA VAL A 195 -27.66 -1.62 -35.80
C VAL A 195 -27.14 -3.05 -36.05
N GLY A 196 -28.01 -4.03 -35.96
CA GLY A 196 -27.63 -5.41 -36.21
C GLY A 196 -28.10 -5.94 -37.56
N VAL A 197 -28.09 -7.25 -37.68
CA VAL A 197 -28.58 -7.98 -38.85
C VAL A 197 -29.85 -8.78 -38.47
N MET A 198 -30.65 -9.15 -39.46
CA MET A 198 -31.90 -9.92 -39.23
C MET A 198 -31.70 -11.22 -38.45
N ASP A 199 -30.53 -11.87 -38.64
CA ASP A 199 -30.20 -13.10 -37.93
C ASP A 199 -30.12 -12.93 -36.41
N ASN A 200 -29.90 -11.72 -35.90
CA ASN A 200 -29.84 -11.47 -34.46
C ASN A 200 -31.18 -11.75 -33.73
N SER A 201 -32.29 -11.70 -34.41
CA SER A 201 -33.62 -12.07 -33.88
C SER A 201 -34.12 -13.45 -34.37
N SER A 202 -33.25 -14.22 -35.03
CA SER A 202 -33.61 -15.52 -35.64
C SER A 202 -33.88 -16.60 -34.57
N ARG A 203 -35.00 -17.26 -34.71
CA ARG A 203 -35.33 -18.44 -33.90
C ARG A 203 -34.57 -19.68 -34.36
N THR A 204 -34.27 -19.77 -35.66
CA THR A 204 -33.60 -20.91 -36.27
C THR A 204 -32.16 -21.08 -35.74
N THR A 205 -31.46 -19.98 -35.54
CA THR A 205 -30.08 -19.96 -35.01
C THR A 205 -30.01 -19.87 -33.50
N GLY A 206 -31.13 -19.75 -32.80
CA GLY A 206 -31.18 -19.51 -31.36
C GLY A 206 -30.78 -18.10 -30.93
N SER A 207 -30.41 -17.22 -31.88
CA SER A 207 -29.96 -15.85 -31.57
C SER A 207 -31.03 -15.01 -30.88
N TYR A 208 -32.31 -15.32 -31.07
CA TYR A 208 -33.43 -14.62 -30.40
C TYR A 208 -33.41 -14.79 -28.88
N LEU A 209 -32.70 -15.81 -28.34
CA LEU A 209 -32.57 -16.04 -26.90
C LEU A 209 -31.62 -15.04 -26.21
N ILE A 210 -30.79 -14.36 -26.98
CA ILE A 210 -29.83 -13.39 -26.48
C ILE A 210 -30.31 -11.99 -26.84
N ARG A 211 -30.42 -11.13 -25.85
CA ARG A 211 -30.82 -9.72 -26.00
C ARG A 211 -29.75 -8.79 -25.50
N LEU A 212 -29.64 -7.63 -26.13
CA LEU A 212 -28.86 -6.51 -25.62
C LEU A 212 -29.61 -5.91 -24.44
N HIS A 213 -28.96 -5.86 -23.30
CA HIS A 213 -29.53 -5.39 -22.04
C HIS A 213 -29.07 -3.96 -21.71
N GLU A 214 -27.76 -3.74 -21.83
CA GLU A 214 -27.13 -2.47 -21.47
C GLU A 214 -26.04 -2.10 -22.46
N ILE A 215 -25.73 -0.81 -22.51
CA ILE A 215 -24.53 -0.26 -23.14
C ILE A 215 -23.80 0.57 -22.10
N LEU A 216 -22.55 0.23 -21.83
CA LEU A 216 -21.72 0.91 -20.86
C LEU A 216 -20.57 1.63 -21.57
N GLU A 217 -20.08 2.73 -21.00
CA GLU A 217 -18.78 3.32 -21.35
C GLU A 217 -17.68 2.66 -20.52
N TYR A 218 -16.48 2.47 -21.06
CA TYR A 218 -15.32 2.00 -20.32
C TYR A 218 -14.04 2.71 -20.74
#